data_4aa9cb063ad8c73ac1ac9d0cd66a63c7
#
_entry.id   4aa9cb063ad8c73ac1ac9d0cd66a63c7
#
_cell.length_a   1.000
_cell.length_b   1.000
_cell.length_c   1.000
_cell.angle_alpha   90.00
_cell.angle_beta   90.00
_cell.angle_gamma   90.00
#
_symmetry.space_group_name_H-M   'P 1'
#
loop_
_entity.id
_entity.type
_entity.pdbx_description
1 polymer ?
#
loop_
_entity_poly.entity_id
_entity_poly.type
_entity_poly.pdbx_seq_one_letter_code
_entity_poly.pdbx_strand_id
1 'polypeptide(L)'
;MKNKSVFIAGIWHETNTFSRKKTFLKDFKSYQWLENKQLIKKSYNTNTEIGGFLDTFNSRKFRIVPSLFAAAVPSGIVTKNTFLKILNKIISYLNINDIDGVALALHGALVVEGIPLPECFLVNKIKKKLKKNIPIVATFDLHANLSFELFNLCDMLIGYDTFPHVDMGERGREVAHHLCNIIITDKRPKKLFQKLPMLTVPQMQS
;
A
#
# COMPACT_ATOMS: atom_id res chain seq x y z
N MET A 1 6.77 0.28 28.78
CA MET A 1 5.67 0.57 27.84
C MET A 1 5.59 -0.56 26.83
N LYS A 2 4.38 -1.05 26.45
CA LYS A 2 4.22 -2.07 25.41
C LYS A 2 4.77 -1.50 24.09
N ASN A 3 5.65 -2.23 23.40
CA ASN A 3 6.16 -1.79 22.11
C ASN A 3 5.00 -1.64 21.11
N LYS A 4 4.87 -0.46 20.52
CA LYS A 4 3.88 -0.19 19.49
C LYS A 4 4.13 -1.06 18.26
N SER A 5 3.06 -1.47 17.57
CA SER A 5 3.13 -2.44 16.48
C SER A 5 2.50 -1.89 15.21
N VAL A 6 3.18 -2.06 14.09
CA VAL A 6 2.71 -1.64 12.78
C VAL A 6 2.59 -2.82 11.83
N PHE A 7 1.44 -2.92 11.16
CA PHE A 7 1.19 -3.89 10.12
C PHE A 7 1.64 -3.33 8.78
N ILE A 8 2.39 -4.12 8.02
CA ILE A 8 2.85 -3.73 6.68
C ILE A 8 2.37 -4.74 5.63
N ALA A 9 1.85 -4.23 4.52
CA ALA A 9 1.39 -5.02 3.38
C ALA A 9 1.44 -4.19 2.10
N GLY A 10 1.23 -4.84 0.95
CA GLY A 10 1.08 -4.13 -0.31
C GLY A 10 0.49 -5.00 -1.43
N ILE A 11 -0.12 -4.33 -2.37
CA ILE A 11 -0.48 -4.86 -3.68
C ILE A 11 -0.12 -3.82 -4.73
N TRP A 12 0.67 -4.22 -5.72
CA TRP A 12 1.22 -3.32 -6.70
C TRP A 12 0.96 -3.86 -8.11
N HIS A 13 0.15 -3.15 -8.87
CA HIS A 13 -0.15 -3.49 -10.26
C HIS A 13 -0.69 -2.26 -11.00
N GLU A 14 -0.04 -1.92 -12.08
CA GLU A 14 -0.49 -0.92 -13.03
C GLU A 14 -1.32 -1.61 -14.12
N THR A 15 -2.61 -1.30 -14.16
CA THR A 15 -3.54 -1.98 -15.04
C THR A 15 -3.75 -1.20 -16.34
N ASN A 16 -3.45 -1.83 -17.46
CA ASN A 16 -3.85 -1.37 -18.79
C ASN A 16 -5.21 -1.98 -19.17
N THR A 17 -6.27 -1.17 -19.08
CA THR A 17 -7.64 -1.62 -19.38
C THR A 17 -7.89 -1.91 -20.87
N PHE A 18 -7.01 -1.48 -21.77
CA PHE A 18 -7.07 -1.79 -23.21
C PHE A 18 -6.43 -3.15 -23.54
N SER A 19 -5.68 -3.74 -22.60
CA SER A 19 -5.10 -5.07 -22.79
C SER A 19 -6.19 -6.15 -22.81
N ARG A 20 -6.14 -7.04 -23.81
CA ARG A 20 -7.02 -8.22 -23.87
C ARG A 20 -6.62 -9.32 -22.89
N LYS A 21 -5.37 -9.31 -22.42
CA LYS A 21 -4.89 -10.27 -21.40
C LYS A 21 -5.39 -9.85 -20.03
N LYS A 22 -5.83 -10.83 -19.24
CA LYS A 22 -6.12 -10.63 -17.81
C LYS A 22 -4.89 -10.99 -16.99
N THR A 23 -4.77 -10.38 -15.81
CA THR A 23 -3.71 -10.68 -14.84
C THR A 23 -4.23 -11.68 -13.81
N PHE A 24 -3.49 -12.78 -13.63
CA PHE A 24 -3.83 -13.90 -12.77
C PHE A 24 -2.87 -14.00 -11.58
N LEU A 25 -3.20 -14.83 -10.60
CA LEU A 25 -2.37 -15.09 -9.43
C LEU A 25 -0.94 -15.57 -9.77
N LYS A 26 -0.80 -16.35 -10.84
CA LYS A 26 0.52 -16.80 -11.32
C LYS A 26 1.44 -15.65 -11.69
N ASP A 27 0.88 -14.55 -12.25
CA ASP A 27 1.65 -13.40 -12.69
C ASP A 27 2.24 -12.62 -11.50
N PHE A 28 1.49 -12.50 -10.40
CA PHE A 28 2.00 -11.98 -9.13
C PHE A 28 3.07 -12.90 -8.52
N LYS A 29 2.82 -14.22 -8.52
CA LYS A 29 3.77 -15.19 -7.96
C LYS A 29 5.07 -15.27 -8.75
N SER A 30 5.03 -15.08 -10.06
CA SER A 30 6.21 -15.11 -10.92
C SER A 30 7.04 -13.83 -10.87
N TYR A 31 6.43 -12.69 -10.59
CA TYR A 31 7.14 -11.41 -10.50
C TYR A 31 7.58 -11.11 -9.08
N GLN A 32 6.62 -10.87 -8.15
CA GLN A 32 6.97 -10.64 -6.75
C GLN A 32 5.83 -11.09 -5.82
N TRP A 33 6.18 -12.01 -4.91
CA TRP A 33 5.28 -12.53 -3.89
C TRP A 33 6.08 -12.75 -2.61
N LEU A 34 6.07 -11.76 -1.72
CA LEU A 34 6.88 -11.74 -0.51
C LEU A 34 5.99 -11.82 0.73
N GLU A 35 6.08 -12.91 1.48
CA GLU A 35 5.25 -13.16 2.66
C GLU A 35 6.06 -13.08 3.96
N ASN A 36 5.47 -12.51 5.00
CA ASN A 36 5.94 -12.56 6.38
C ASN A 36 7.44 -12.22 6.49
N LYS A 37 8.25 -13.07 7.09
CA LYS A 37 9.70 -12.87 7.28
C LYS A 37 10.45 -12.64 5.95
N GLN A 38 9.96 -13.22 4.85
CA GLN A 38 10.55 -13.02 3.54
C GLN A 38 10.36 -11.57 3.05
N LEU A 39 9.22 -10.95 3.35
CA LEU A 39 8.99 -9.54 3.05
C LEU A 39 10.05 -8.65 3.72
N ILE A 40 10.32 -8.84 5.01
CA ILE A 40 11.38 -8.12 5.71
C ILE A 40 12.74 -8.39 5.08
N LYS A 41 13.12 -9.68 4.93
CA LYS A 41 14.46 -10.07 4.45
C LYS A 41 14.77 -9.52 3.06
N LYS A 42 13.80 -9.52 2.15
CA LYS A 42 13.99 -9.10 0.76
C LYS A 42 13.87 -7.60 0.53
N SER A 43 13.19 -6.88 1.45
CA SER A 43 13.04 -5.42 1.36
C SER A 43 14.04 -4.66 2.25
N TYR A 44 14.80 -5.33 3.09
CA TYR A 44 15.79 -4.69 3.94
C TYR A 44 16.93 -4.07 3.10
N ASN A 45 17.30 -2.82 3.40
CA ASN A 45 18.30 -2.04 2.66
C ASN A 45 18.00 -1.92 1.15
N THR A 46 16.75 -1.87 0.76
CA THR A 46 16.35 -1.60 -0.64
C THR A 46 15.71 -0.23 -0.77
N ASN A 47 15.86 0.37 -1.96
CA ASN A 47 15.17 1.62 -2.28
C ASN A 47 13.72 1.35 -2.75
N THR A 48 12.94 0.68 -1.89
CA THR A 48 11.51 0.42 -2.10
C THR A 48 10.70 1.03 -0.96
N GLU A 49 9.39 1.19 -1.15
CA GLU A 49 8.50 1.71 -0.11
C GLU A 49 8.57 0.86 1.16
N ILE A 50 8.54 -0.47 0.99
CA ILE A 50 8.67 -1.40 2.12
C ILE A 50 10.04 -1.25 2.79
N GLY A 51 11.12 -1.05 2.02
CA GLY A 51 12.45 -0.75 2.56
C GLY A 51 12.43 0.50 3.45
N GLY A 52 11.83 1.58 2.95
CA GLY A 52 11.63 2.82 3.71
C GLY A 52 10.79 2.64 4.98
N PHE A 53 9.72 1.81 4.92
CA PHE A 53 8.95 1.45 6.11
C PHE A 53 9.82 0.76 7.15
N LEU A 54 10.61 -0.24 6.73
CA LEU A 54 11.50 -1.00 7.63
C LEU A 54 12.53 -0.10 8.29
N ASP A 55 13.18 0.80 7.54
CA ASP A 55 14.16 1.75 8.06
C ASP A 55 13.57 2.59 9.20
N THR A 56 12.41 3.19 8.95
CA THR A 56 11.77 4.09 9.92
C THR A 56 11.23 3.35 11.13
N PHE A 57 10.54 2.22 10.94
CA PHE A 57 9.96 1.49 12.07
C PHE A 57 11.04 0.86 12.96
N ASN A 58 12.14 0.36 12.38
CA ASN A 58 13.27 -0.16 13.15
C ASN A 58 13.96 0.95 13.95
N SER A 59 14.26 2.09 13.32
CA SER A 59 14.93 3.23 14.00
C SER A 59 14.09 3.76 15.17
N ARG A 60 12.76 3.73 15.04
CA ARG A 60 11.81 4.17 16.06
C ARG A 60 11.36 3.06 17.03
N LYS A 61 11.93 1.86 16.91
CA LYS A 61 11.66 0.70 17.79
C LYS A 61 10.21 0.24 17.79
N PHE A 62 9.51 0.36 16.66
CA PHE A 62 8.20 -0.23 16.47
C PHE A 62 8.33 -1.71 16.13
N ARG A 63 7.44 -2.54 16.66
CA ARG A 63 7.33 -3.94 16.24
C ARG A 63 6.66 -4.02 14.88
N ILE A 64 7.33 -4.61 13.91
CA ILE A 64 6.80 -4.79 12.56
C ILE A 64 6.04 -6.12 12.50
N VAL A 65 4.81 -6.06 11.98
CA VAL A 65 3.96 -7.21 11.68
C VAL A 65 3.85 -7.32 10.16
N PRO A 66 4.74 -8.08 9.51
CA PRO A 66 4.75 -8.22 8.06
C PRO A 66 3.63 -9.14 7.59
N SER A 67 3.03 -8.80 6.47
CA SER A 67 2.02 -9.61 5.81
C SER A 67 2.50 -10.10 4.44
N LEU A 68 1.85 -9.62 3.39
CA LEU A 68 2.15 -9.92 2.00
C LEU A 68 2.42 -8.61 1.26
N PHE A 69 3.49 -8.61 0.45
CA PHE A 69 3.63 -7.71 -0.69
C PHE A 69 3.54 -8.53 -1.96
N ALA A 70 2.56 -8.23 -2.79
CA ALA A 70 2.34 -8.91 -4.07
C ALA A 70 2.38 -7.89 -5.21
N ALA A 71 3.27 -8.08 -6.18
CA ALA A 71 3.35 -7.26 -7.37
C ALA A 71 3.33 -8.10 -8.65
N ALA A 72 2.79 -7.53 -9.72
CA ALA A 72 2.85 -8.12 -11.04
C ALA A 72 3.27 -7.06 -12.07
N VAL A 73 3.89 -7.50 -13.16
CA VAL A 73 4.26 -6.61 -14.28
C VAL A 73 2.99 -5.94 -14.82
N PRO A 74 3.04 -4.64 -15.20
CA PRO A 74 1.92 -3.94 -15.83
C PRO A 74 1.29 -4.76 -16.97
N SER A 75 -0.02 -4.99 -16.87
CA SER A 75 -0.78 -5.83 -17.80
C SER A 75 -2.28 -5.52 -17.73
N GLY A 76 -3.14 -6.40 -18.24
CA GLY A 76 -4.58 -6.17 -18.24
C GLY A 76 -5.24 -6.37 -16.87
N ILE A 77 -6.55 -6.24 -16.86
CA ILE A 77 -7.40 -6.26 -15.66
C ILE A 77 -7.13 -7.51 -14.81
N VAL A 78 -6.93 -7.30 -13.51
CA VAL A 78 -6.74 -8.38 -12.53
C VAL A 78 -8.07 -9.12 -12.32
N THR A 79 -8.04 -10.45 -12.38
CA THR A 79 -9.26 -11.22 -12.14
C THR A 79 -9.74 -11.08 -10.69
N LYS A 80 -11.05 -11.07 -10.49
CA LYS A 80 -11.67 -11.00 -9.14
C LYS A 80 -11.12 -12.06 -8.18
N ASN A 81 -11.00 -13.30 -8.68
CA ASN A 81 -10.49 -14.41 -7.87
C ASN A 81 -9.02 -14.19 -7.42
N THR A 82 -8.17 -13.65 -8.30
CA THR A 82 -6.79 -13.29 -7.97
C THR A 82 -6.74 -12.26 -6.86
N PHE A 83 -7.46 -11.15 -7.04
CA PHE A 83 -7.51 -10.09 -6.04
C PHE A 83 -8.01 -10.58 -4.68
N LEU A 84 -9.10 -11.36 -4.65
CA LEU A 84 -9.64 -11.90 -3.39
C LEU A 84 -8.66 -12.86 -2.71
N LYS A 85 -7.87 -13.65 -3.45
CA LYS A 85 -6.82 -14.49 -2.87
C LYS A 85 -5.70 -13.66 -2.24
N ILE A 86 -5.24 -12.59 -2.91
CA ILE A 86 -4.25 -11.65 -2.37
C ILE A 86 -4.79 -10.96 -1.12
N LEU A 87 -6.00 -10.41 -1.20
CA LEU A 87 -6.68 -9.76 -0.09
C LEU A 87 -6.81 -10.67 1.14
N ASN A 88 -7.33 -11.89 0.93
CA ASN A 88 -7.50 -12.85 2.02
C ASN A 88 -6.15 -13.23 2.65
N LYS A 89 -5.11 -13.34 1.84
CA LYS A 89 -3.76 -13.59 2.33
C LYS A 89 -3.23 -12.43 3.16
N ILE A 90 -3.39 -11.18 2.70
CA ILE A 90 -3.03 -10.00 3.48
C ILE A 90 -3.75 -10.00 4.83
N ILE A 91 -5.07 -10.20 4.83
CA ILE A 91 -5.89 -10.17 6.05
C ILE A 91 -5.58 -11.33 6.99
N SER A 92 -5.13 -12.48 6.50
CA SER A 92 -4.81 -13.64 7.35
C SER A 92 -3.70 -13.37 8.36
N TYR A 93 -2.83 -12.39 8.10
CA TYR A 93 -1.76 -11.96 9.02
C TYR A 93 -2.20 -10.88 10.03
N LEU A 94 -3.41 -10.33 9.88
CA LEU A 94 -3.94 -9.37 10.84
C LEU A 94 -4.36 -10.06 12.13
N ASN A 95 -3.52 -9.99 13.14
CA ASN A 95 -3.90 -10.35 14.50
C ASN A 95 -4.44 -9.09 15.21
N ILE A 96 -5.74 -9.13 15.55
CA ILE A 96 -6.54 -7.96 15.97
C ILE A 96 -6.04 -7.28 17.24
N ASN A 97 -5.35 -8.02 18.11
CA ASN A 97 -5.08 -7.56 19.49
C ASN A 97 -3.84 -6.69 19.63
N ASP A 98 -3.00 -6.60 18.60
CA ASP A 98 -1.65 -6.07 18.73
C ASP A 98 -1.22 -5.09 17.63
N ILE A 99 -2.14 -4.50 16.88
CA ILE A 99 -1.81 -3.54 15.82
C ILE A 99 -2.19 -2.12 16.27
N ASP A 100 -1.23 -1.21 16.22
CA ASP A 100 -1.42 0.22 16.54
C ASP A 100 -1.48 1.10 15.27
N GLY A 101 -1.01 0.59 14.12
CA GLY A 101 -1.07 1.30 12.84
C GLY A 101 -0.86 0.38 11.65
N VAL A 102 -1.22 0.86 10.45
CA VAL A 102 -1.11 0.13 9.18
C VAL A 102 -0.38 1.00 8.15
N ALA A 103 0.66 0.45 7.52
CA ALA A 103 1.33 1.05 6.37
C ALA A 103 1.17 0.14 5.13
N LEU A 104 0.68 0.70 4.04
CA LEU A 104 0.42 0.00 2.79
C LEU A 104 1.27 0.55 1.66
N ALA A 105 1.89 -0.33 0.87
CA ALA A 105 2.50 0.01 -0.40
C ALA A 105 1.53 -0.37 -1.52
N LEU A 106 0.93 0.64 -2.16
CA LEU A 106 -0.09 0.48 -3.20
C LEU A 106 0.38 1.15 -4.50
N HIS A 107 -0.23 0.80 -5.62
CA HIS A 107 0.06 1.49 -6.88
C HIS A 107 -0.87 2.67 -7.13
N GLY A 108 -2.15 2.51 -6.92
CA GLY A 108 -3.16 3.54 -7.24
C GLY A 108 -3.75 3.46 -8.65
N ALA A 109 -3.30 2.50 -9.47
CA ALA A 109 -3.83 2.23 -10.80
C ALA A 109 -4.32 0.78 -10.98
N LEU A 110 -4.62 0.10 -9.88
CA LEU A 110 -5.13 -1.26 -9.88
C LEU A 110 -6.59 -1.28 -10.33
N VAL A 111 -6.90 -2.06 -11.37
CA VAL A 111 -8.27 -2.36 -11.81
C VAL A 111 -8.55 -3.85 -11.67
N VAL A 112 -9.66 -4.18 -11.03
CA VAL A 112 -10.08 -5.55 -10.75
C VAL A 112 -11.46 -5.84 -11.34
N GLU A 113 -11.61 -6.99 -11.97
CA GLU A 113 -12.85 -7.45 -12.56
C GLU A 113 -13.99 -7.46 -11.53
N GLY A 114 -15.03 -6.67 -11.78
CA GLY A 114 -16.25 -6.64 -10.94
C GLY A 114 -16.02 -6.11 -9.52
N ILE A 115 -14.89 -5.44 -9.24
CA ILE A 115 -14.65 -4.75 -7.97
C ILE A 115 -14.27 -3.30 -8.27
N PRO A 116 -15.18 -2.37 -8.12
CA PRO A 116 -14.86 -0.94 -8.20
C PRO A 116 -13.96 -0.55 -7.03
N LEU A 117 -13.00 0.35 -7.28
CA LEU A 117 -12.09 0.90 -6.27
C LEU A 117 -11.42 -0.18 -5.40
N PRO A 118 -10.60 -1.08 -5.98
CA PRO A 118 -10.09 -2.26 -5.28
C PRO A 118 -9.19 -1.90 -4.09
N GLU A 119 -8.44 -0.81 -4.12
CA GLU A 119 -7.66 -0.33 -2.98
C GLU A 119 -8.56 0.15 -1.84
N CYS A 120 -9.68 0.82 -2.14
CA CYS A 120 -10.70 1.14 -1.12
C CYS A 120 -11.28 -0.14 -0.50
N PHE A 121 -11.55 -1.15 -1.34
CA PHE A 121 -12.06 -2.43 -0.88
C PHE A 121 -11.07 -3.11 0.08
N LEU A 122 -9.77 -3.11 -0.25
CA LEU A 122 -8.70 -3.62 0.61
C LEU A 122 -8.66 -2.88 1.95
N VAL A 123 -8.60 -1.55 1.93
CA VAL A 123 -8.51 -0.71 3.16
C VAL A 123 -9.75 -0.92 4.03
N ASN A 124 -10.95 -0.96 3.44
CA ASN A 124 -12.19 -1.22 4.18
C ASN A 124 -12.19 -2.61 4.84
N LYS A 125 -11.68 -3.64 4.17
CA LYS A 125 -11.57 -4.98 4.75
C LYS A 125 -10.59 -5.02 5.93
N ILE A 126 -9.47 -4.30 5.82
CA ILE A 126 -8.50 -4.14 6.93
C ILE A 126 -9.17 -3.44 8.11
N LYS A 127 -9.84 -2.29 7.89
CA LYS A 127 -10.56 -1.55 8.95
C LYS A 127 -11.61 -2.41 9.64
N LYS A 128 -12.42 -3.12 8.87
CA LYS A 128 -13.46 -4.03 9.43
C LYS A 128 -12.84 -5.14 10.28
N LYS A 129 -11.70 -5.68 9.89
CA LYS A 129 -11.01 -6.72 10.65
C LYS A 129 -10.42 -6.19 11.95
N LEU A 130 -9.84 -4.99 11.94
CA LEU A 130 -9.21 -4.38 13.11
C LEU A 130 -10.22 -3.92 14.17
N LYS A 131 -11.46 -3.59 13.79
CA LYS A 131 -12.53 -3.14 14.71
C LYS A 131 -12.16 -1.94 15.61
N LYS A 132 -11.11 -1.21 15.29
CA LYS A 132 -10.57 -0.07 16.03
C LYS A 132 -10.29 1.07 15.06
N ASN A 133 -10.30 2.30 15.54
CA ASN A 133 -9.91 3.46 14.74
C ASN A 133 -8.39 3.62 14.68
N ILE A 134 -7.73 2.62 14.06
CA ILE A 134 -6.27 2.57 13.89
C ILE A 134 -5.86 3.41 12.69
N PRO A 135 -4.79 4.22 12.77
CA PRO A 135 -4.31 4.99 11.64
C PRO A 135 -3.81 4.09 10.51
N ILE A 136 -4.18 4.45 9.29
CA ILE A 136 -3.77 3.79 8.05
C ILE A 136 -3.12 4.82 7.14
N VAL A 137 -1.91 4.52 6.70
CA VAL A 137 -1.16 5.33 5.73
C VAL A 137 -0.81 4.49 4.52
N ALA A 138 -0.61 5.13 3.36
CA ALA A 138 -0.20 4.43 2.15
C ALA A 138 0.72 5.25 1.27
N THR A 139 1.64 4.56 0.58
CA THR A 139 2.39 5.08 -0.55
C THR A 139 1.73 4.70 -1.87
N PHE A 140 1.96 5.52 -2.90
CA PHE A 140 1.43 5.34 -4.25
C PHE A 140 2.48 5.67 -5.30
N ASP A 141 2.34 5.01 -6.45
CA ASP A 141 3.05 5.41 -7.64
C ASP A 141 2.62 6.82 -8.11
N LEU A 142 3.52 7.53 -8.79
CA LEU A 142 3.26 8.81 -9.43
C LEU A 142 2.04 8.75 -10.39
N HIS A 143 1.84 7.62 -11.07
CA HIS A 143 0.74 7.39 -12.02
C HIS A 143 -0.58 6.96 -11.34
N ALA A 144 -0.70 7.16 -10.03
CA ALA A 144 -1.90 6.81 -9.29
C ALA A 144 -3.12 7.64 -9.72
N ASN A 145 -4.27 6.99 -9.82
CA ASN A 145 -5.56 7.65 -10.02
C ASN A 145 -6.42 7.53 -8.75
N LEU A 146 -6.09 8.34 -7.76
CA LEU A 146 -6.71 8.24 -6.44
C LEU A 146 -8.16 8.73 -6.45
N SER A 147 -9.00 8.03 -5.71
CA SER A 147 -10.39 8.42 -5.47
C SER A 147 -10.55 9.18 -4.16
N PHE A 148 -11.60 10.01 -4.09
CA PHE A 148 -11.97 10.70 -2.85
C PHE A 148 -12.28 9.74 -1.71
N GLU A 149 -12.84 8.56 -2.03
CA GLU A 149 -13.13 7.50 -1.06
C GLU A 149 -11.84 6.98 -0.41
N LEU A 150 -10.79 6.72 -1.22
CA LEU A 150 -9.51 6.24 -0.69
C LEU A 150 -8.84 7.31 0.18
N PHE A 151 -8.90 8.58 -0.26
CA PHE A 151 -8.43 9.71 0.51
C PHE A 151 -9.09 9.78 1.89
N ASN A 152 -10.39 9.54 1.98
CA ASN A 152 -11.12 9.55 3.26
C ASN A 152 -10.80 8.32 4.13
N LEU A 153 -10.47 7.19 3.53
CA LEU A 153 -10.19 5.96 4.26
C LEU A 153 -8.80 5.95 4.93
N CYS A 154 -7.83 6.67 4.39
CA CYS A 154 -6.47 6.69 4.91
C CYS A 154 -6.19 8.01 5.65
N ASP A 155 -5.29 7.97 6.63
CA ASP A 155 -4.89 9.16 7.40
C ASP A 155 -3.81 9.98 6.67
N MET A 156 -2.98 9.31 5.85
CA MET A 156 -1.95 9.93 5.02
C MET A 156 -1.78 9.12 3.74
N LEU A 157 -1.64 9.83 2.61
CA LEU A 157 -1.31 9.28 1.29
C LEU A 157 -0.11 10.04 0.75
N ILE A 158 0.92 9.34 0.30
CA ILE A 158 2.13 9.95 -0.28
C ILE A 158 2.43 9.24 -1.61
N GLY A 159 2.49 10.01 -2.69
CA GLY A 159 2.90 9.54 -4.01
C GLY A 159 4.41 9.71 -4.23
N TYR A 160 4.97 9.02 -5.22
CA TYR A 160 6.31 9.31 -5.72
C TYR A 160 6.32 10.68 -6.42
N ASP A 161 7.48 11.34 -6.39
CA ASP A 161 7.69 12.63 -7.05
C ASP A 161 8.46 12.49 -8.36
N THR A 162 9.10 11.34 -8.61
CA THR A 162 10.06 11.18 -9.70
C THR A 162 9.68 10.09 -10.70
N PHE A 163 10.02 10.34 -11.97
CA PHE A 163 10.06 9.33 -13.02
C PHE A 163 11.42 9.43 -13.77
N PRO A 164 12.25 8.40 -13.78
CA PRO A 164 12.11 7.08 -13.12
C PRO A 164 11.95 7.16 -11.59
N HIS A 165 11.29 6.16 -10.99
CA HIS A 165 11.00 6.09 -9.56
C HIS A 165 12.25 5.84 -8.72
N VAL A 166 13.02 6.91 -8.44
CA VAL A 166 14.25 6.84 -7.62
C VAL A 166 14.02 7.18 -6.15
N ASP A 167 12.85 7.68 -5.81
CA ASP A 167 12.47 8.19 -4.47
C ASP A 167 11.56 7.25 -3.66
N MET A 168 11.25 6.04 -4.15
CA MET A 168 10.34 5.08 -3.52
C MET A 168 10.65 4.84 -2.04
N GLY A 169 11.93 4.60 -1.69
CA GLY A 169 12.36 4.38 -0.31
C GLY A 169 12.20 5.64 0.55
N GLU A 170 12.44 6.83 -0.02
CA GLU A 170 12.23 8.10 0.66
C GLU A 170 10.75 8.33 1.00
N ARG A 171 9.86 8.13 0.03
CA ARG A 171 8.40 8.22 0.25
C ARG A 171 7.93 7.19 1.27
N GLY A 172 8.52 5.98 1.25
CA GLY A 172 8.27 4.98 2.29
C GLY A 172 8.68 5.46 3.69
N ARG A 173 9.89 6.03 3.85
CA ARG A 173 10.34 6.60 5.13
C ARG A 173 9.43 7.73 5.61
N GLU A 174 9.04 8.61 4.71
CA GLU A 174 8.17 9.74 5.02
C GLU A 174 6.81 9.29 5.54
N VAL A 175 6.12 8.41 4.84
CA VAL A 175 4.81 7.89 5.26
C VAL A 175 4.90 7.15 6.59
N ALA A 176 5.96 6.35 6.79
CA ALA A 176 6.18 5.63 8.04
C ALA A 176 6.48 6.56 9.22
N HIS A 177 7.22 7.66 8.98
CA HIS A 177 7.46 8.70 9.98
C HIS A 177 6.15 9.33 10.45
N HIS A 178 5.28 9.70 9.52
CA HIS A 178 3.96 10.25 9.84
C HIS A 178 3.10 9.26 10.61
N LEU A 179 3.09 7.97 10.22
CA LEU A 179 2.37 6.94 10.96
C LEU A 179 2.86 6.83 12.41
N CYS A 180 4.18 6.79 12.62
CA CYS A 180 4.75 6.78 13.97
C CYS A 180 4.29 7.97 14.79
N ASN A 181 4.30 9.17 14.21
CA ASN A 181 3.87 10.38 14.90
C ASN A 181 2.38 10.33 15.27
N ILE A 182 1.51 9.87 14.37
CA ILE A 182 0.08 9.70 14.66
C ILE A 182 -0.12 8.71 15.81
N ILE A 183 0.59 7.55 15.79
CA ILE A 183 0.47 6.53 16.85
C ILE A 183 0.95 7.06 18.20
N ILE A 184 2.01 7.89 18.25
CA ILE A 184 2.59 8.41 19.49
C ILE A 184 1.75 9.56 20.05
N THR A 185 1.28 10.46 19.20
CA THR A 185 0.63 11.71 19.62
C THR A 185 -0.90 11.64 19.60
N ASP A 186 -1.47 10.64 18.96
CA ASP A 186 -2.91 10.50 18.63
C ASP A 186 -3.47 11.70 17.82
N LYS A 187 -2.58 12.48 17.19
CA LYS A 187 -2.96 13.63 16.37
C LYS A 187 -2.94 13.24 14.89
N ARG A 188 -4.08 13.35 14.24
CA ARG A 188 -4.22 13.11 12.80
C ARG A 188 -4.05 14.40 12.00
N PRO A 189 -3.40 14.36 10.82
CA PRO A 189 -3.24 15.54 9.99
C PRO A 189 -4.58 16.01 9.44
N LYS A 190 -4.70 17.31 9.25
CA LYS A 190 -5.78 17.87 8.40
C LYS A 190 -5.45 17.56 6.96
N LYS A 191 -6.44 17.14 6.19
CA LYS A 191 -6.28 16.74 4.80
C LYS A 191 -7.19 17.56 3.89
N LEU A 192 -6.70 17.85 2.69
CA LEU A 192 -7.48 18.42 1.61
C LEU A 192 -7.30 17.55 0.36
N PHE A 193 -8.36 17.33 -0.38
CA PHE A 193 -8.33 16.65 -1.68
C PHE A 193 -8.97 17.52 -2.73
N GLN A 194 -8.24 17.77 -3.81
CA GLN A 194 -8.76 18.46 -4.98
C GLN A 194 -8.33 17.73 -6.23
N LYS A 195 -9.29 17.22 -7.00
CA LYS A 195 -9.02 16.61 -8.30
C LYS A 195 -9.06 17.71 -9.36
N LEU A 196 -7.96 17.87 -10.09
CA LEU A 196 -7.89 18.83 -11.18
C LEU A 196 -8.65 18.29 -12.41
N PRO A 197 -9.31 19.14 -13.22
CA PRO A 197 -10.00 18.74 -14.44
C PRO A 197 -9.00 18.58 -15.58
N MET A 198 -8.06 17.62 -15.43
CA MET A 198 -7.01 17.35 -16.41
C MET A 198 -6.82 15.86 -16.60
N LEU A 199 -6.44 15.48 -17.79
CA LEU A 199 -6.02 14.13 -18.15
C LEU A 199 -4.65 14.23 -18.81
N THR A 200 -3.66 13.61 -18.21
CA THR A 200 -2.29 13.57 -18.71
C THR A 200 -1.92 12.14 -19.15
N VAL A 201 -1.03 12.04 -20.13
CA VAL A 201 -0.44 10.74 -20.48
C VAL A 201 0.73 10.47 -19.54
N PRO A 202 0.99 9.19 -19.16
CA PRO A 202 2.04 8.86 -18.19
C PRO A 202 3.42 9.42 -18.56
N GLN A 203 3.78 9.44 -19.82
CA GLN A 203 5.08 9.92 -20.32
C GLN A 203 5.30 11.43 -20.14
N MET A 204 4.27 12.19 -19.81
CA MET A 204 4.34 13.64 -19.56
C MET A 204 4.25 13.99 -18.06
N GLN A 205 4.37 13.00 -17.20
CA GLN A 205 4.30 13.18 -15.74
C GLN A 205 5.67 13.11 -15.07
N SER A 206 6.72 13.36 -15.82
CA SER A 206 8.11 13.39 -15.32
C SER A 206 8.58 14.82 -15.03
#